data_3dc10bc3db54100b892f83479a21aadd
#
_entry.id   3dc10bc3db54100b892f83479a21aadd
#
_cell.length_a   1.000
_cell.length_b   1.000
_cell.length_c   1.000
_cell.angle_alpha   90.00
_cell.angle_beta   90.00
_cell.angle_gamma   90.00
#
_symmetry.space_group_name_H-M   'P 1'
#
loop_
_entity.id
_entity.type
_entity.pdbx_description
1 polymer ?
#
loop_
_entity_poly.entity_id
_entity_poly.type
_entity_poly.pdbx_seq_one_letter_code
_entity_poly.pdbx_strand_id
1 'polypeptide(L)'
;MKRVVIGFDTSCYTTSVAAVTVEGEVVASCRKLLPVKLGERGLRQSEGVWHHVRALPERLEELAPYIRDCEIAAVCVSARPRDEADSYMPVFHAGDAQGRGLAAMLGVPCFSTTHQRGHIAAAKVDSGIVDGDLLAVHLSGGTTELLSQVGEELTLLGGTLDLHAGQVVDRTGVAMGLPFPAGPHLEKLAVQGRSEG
;
A
#
# COMPACT_ATOMS: atom_id res chain seq x y z
N MET A 1 -12.85 -20.87 -15.36
CA MET A 1 -12.14 -20.65 -14.08
C MET A 1 -11.61 -19.24 -14.14
N LYS A 2 -11.83 -18.40 -13.10
CA LYS A 2 -11.28 -17.04 -13.06
C LYS A 2 -9.76 -17.13 -12.96
N ARG A 3 -9.05 -16.30 -13.74
CA ARG A 3 -7.59 -16.15 -13.63
C ARG A 3 -7.27 -14.95 -12.73
N VAL A 4 -6.44 -15.16 -11.73
CA VAL A 4 -6.14 -14.14 -10.72
C VAL A 4 -4.64 -13.91 -10.55
N VAL A 5 -4.29 -12.70 -10.17
CA VAL A 5 -2.95 -12.30 -9.71
C VAL A 5 -3.02 -12.12 -8.20
N ILE A 6 -2.08 -12.71 -7.47
CA ILE A 6 -1.95 -12.50 -6.03
C ILE A 6 -0.97 -11.35 -5.79
N GLY A 7 -1.44 -10.29 -5.13
CA GLY A 7 -0.65 -9.12 -4.78
C GLY A 7 -0.21 -9.12 -3.32
N PHE A 8 1.04 -8.70 -3.07
CA PHE A 8 1.61 -8.52 -1.74
C PHE A 8 2.07 -7.08 -1.53
N ASP A 9 1.68 -6.48 -0.42
CA ASP A 9 2.23 -5.21 0.05
C ASP A 9 2.46 -5.25 1.55
N THR A 10 3.69 -4.98 1.96
CA THR A 10 4.13 -4.89 3.36
C THR A 10 4.73 -3.53 3.67
N SER A 11 4.17 -2.49 3.06
CA SER A 11 4.56 -1.12 3.32
C SER A 11 4.19 -0.68 4.73
N CYS A 12 5.09 -0.01 5.40
CA CYS A 12 4.89 0.67 6.69
C CYS A 12 4.05 -0.08 7.74
N TYR A 13 2.75 0.22 7.85
CA TYR A 13 1.91 -0.19 8.98
C TYR A 13 0.80 -1.18 8.61
N THR A 14 0.75 -1.68 7.39
CA THR A 14 -0.30 -2.62 6.97
C THR A 14 0.29 -3.81 6.24
N THR A 15 0.05 -5.02 6.74
CA THR A 15 0.29 -6.24 5.98
C THR A 15 -0.91 -6.48 5.08
N SER A 16 -0.70 -6.55 3.78
CA SER A 16 -1.77 -6.71 2.79
C SER A 16 -1.46 -7.82 1.80
N VAL A 17 -2.46 -8.68 1.57
CA VAL A 17 -2.48 -9.66 0.47
C VAL A 17 -3.82 -9.57 -0.21
N ALA A 18 -3.84 -9.55 -1.53
CA ALA A 18 -5.08 -9.46 -2.30
C ALA A 18 -5.05 -10.37 -3.52
N ALA A 19 -6.21 -10.71 -4.03
CA ALA A 19 -6.38 -11.37 -5.33
C ALA A 19 -7.21 -10.47 -6.25
N VAL A 20 -6.71 -10.24 -7.45
CA VAL A 20 -7.36 -9.43 -8.49
C VAL A 20 -7.40 -10.24 -9.76
N THR A 21 -8.52 -10.24 -10.48
CA THR A 21 -8.60 -10.93 -11.78
C THR A 21 -7.71 -10.24 -12.82
N VAL A 22 -7.35 -10.93 -13.87
CA VAL A 22 -6.57 -10.33 -14.98
C VAL A 22 -7.33 -9.21 -15.70
N GLU A 23 -8.66 -9.11 -15.49
CA GLU A 23 -9.52 -8.03 -15.97
C GLU A 23 -9.61 -6.85 -14.99
N GLY A 24 -8.98 -6.93 -13.79
CA GLY A 24 -8.94 -5.86 -12.81
C GLY A 24 -10.02 -5.93 -11.72
N GLU A 25 -10.86 -6.98 -11.66
CA GLU A 25 -11.85 -7.16 -10.60
C GLU A 25 -11.17 -7.62 -9.30
N VAL A 26 -11.41 -6.92 -8.19
CA VAL A 26 -10.92 -7.33 -6.86
C VAL A 26 -11.75 -8.51 -6.35
N VAL A 27 -11.12 -9.69 -6.23
CA VAL A 27 -11.75 -10.91 -5.70
C VAL A 27 -11.78 -10.89 -4.18
N ALA A 28 -10.66 -10.55 -3.55
CA ALA A 28 -10.56 -10.38 -2.09
C ALA A 28 -9.35 -9.52 -1.73
N SER A 29 -9.43 -8.85 -0.58
CA SER A 29 -8.34 -8.06 -0.01
C SER A 29 -8.28 -8.28 1.50
N CYS A 30 -7.20 -8.92 1.96
CA CYS A 30 -6.96 -9.30 3.34
C CYS A 30 -5.87 -8.41 3.93
N ARG A 31 -6.23 -7.60 4.94
CA ARG A 31 -5.34 -6.58 5.51
C ARG A 31 -5.30 -6.66 7.02
N LYS A 32 -4.12 -6.36 7.60
CA LYS A 32 -3.92 -6.25 9.04
C LYS A 32 -3.03 -5.06 9.35
N LEU A 33 -3.54 -4.13 10.15
CA LEU A 33 -2.72 -3.06 10.71
C LEU A 33 -1.73 -3.63 11.72
N LEU A 34 -0.50 -3.11 11.67
CA LEU A 34 0.51 -3.42 12.66
C LEU A 34 0.22 -2.67 13.97
N PRO A 35 0.48 -3.29 15.12
CA PRO A 35 0.25 -2.64 16.40
C PRO A 35 1.31 -1.53 16.63
N VAL A 36 0.86 -0.30 16.80
CA VAL A 36 1.69 0.83 17.24
C VAL A 36 1.25 1.19 18.65
N LYS A 37 2.18 1.25 19.59
CA LYS A 37 1.87 1.59 20.99
C LYS A 37 1.35 3.01 21.11
N LEU A 38 0.44 3.22 22.03
CA LEU A 38 -0.09 4.55 22.32
C LEU A 38 1.06 5.51 22.70
N GLY A 39 1.10 6.68 22.04
CA GLY A 39 2.15 7.68 22.23
C GLY A 39 3.39 7.50 21.34
N GLU A 40 3.52 6.39 20.62
CA GLU A 40 4.54 6.21 19.61
C GLU A 40 4.07 6.77 18.25
N ARG A 41 5.02 7.27 17.45
CA ARG A 41 4.76 7.87 16.12
C ARG A 41 5.06 6.92 14.97
N GLY A 42 5.13 5.60 15.26
CA GLY A 42 5.43 4.57 14.28
C GLY A 42 6.23 3.42 14.85
N LEU A 43 6.67 2.51 13.97
CA LEU A 43 7.48 1.33 14.29
C LEU A 43 8.89 1.49 13.71
N ARG A 44 9.88 0.89 14.39
CA ARG A 44 11.19 0.68 13.78
C ARG A 44 11.06 -0.30 12.61
N GLN A 45 11.89 -0.13 11.59
CA GLN A 45 11.83 -0.99 10.38
C GLN A 45 11.98 -2.49 10.72
N SER A 46 12.87 -2.85 11.63
CA SER A 46 13.05 -4.25 12.08
C SER A 46 11.81 -4.81 12.79
N GLU A 47 11.13 -3.99 13.57
CA GLU A 47 9.87 -4.34 14.22
C GLU A 47 8.75 -4.54 13.19
N GLY A 48 8.68 -3.63 12.20
CA GLY A 48 7.76 -3.75 11.07
C GLY A 48 7.96 -5.05 10.30
N VAL A 49 9.21 -5.38 9.94
CA VAL A 49 9.55 -6.66 9.28
C VAL A 49 9.07 -7.84 10.10
N TRP A 50 9.35 -7.87 11.40
CA TRP A 50 8.94 -8.95 12.29
C TRP A 50 7.42 -9.14 12.33
N HIS A 51 6.67 -8.03 12.44
CA HIS A 51 5.21 -8.06 12.42
C HIS A 51 4.65 -8.56 11.08
N HIS A 52 5.20 -8.07 9.96
CA HIS A 52 4.78 -8.51 8.62
C HIS A 52 5.02 -10.00 8.41
N VAL A 53 6.20 -10.51 8.75
CA VAL A 53 6.53 -11.94 8.62
C VAL A 53 5.53 -12.81 9.39
N ARG A 54 5.08 -12.39 10.56
CA ARG A 54 4.08 -13.11 11.35
C ARG A 54 2.66 -12.99 10.80
N ALA A 55 2.32 -11.85 10.24
CA ALA A 55 0.96 -11.60 9.76
C ALA A 55 0.69 -12.18 8.36
N LEU A 56 1.71 -12.32 7.52
CA LEU A 56 1.56 -12.80 6.14
C LEU A 56 0.89 -14.18 6.02
N PRO A 57 1.29 -15.23 6.79
CA PRO A 57 0.61 -16.52 6.74
C PRO A 57 -0.88 -16.42 7.03
N GLU A 58 -1.27 -15.69 8.08
CA GLU A 58 -2.67 -15.48 8.44
C GLU A 58 -3.46 -14.80 7.30
N ARG A 59 -2.84 -13.83 6.60
CA ARG A 59 -3.48 -13.15 5.47
C ARG A 59 -3.65 -14.05 4.25
N LEU A 60 -2.69 -14.95 4.01
CA LEU A 60 -2.79 -15.97 2.98
C LEU A 60 -3.86 -17.01 3.30
N GLU A 61 -3.94 -17.45 4.55
CA GLU A 61 -4.99 -18.35 5.03
C GLU A 61 -6.38 -17.73 4.87
N GLU A 62 -6.53 -16.43 5.16
CA GLU A 62 -7.76 -15.68 4.95
C GLU A 62 -8.12 -15.52 3.46
N LEU A 63 -7.13 -15.36 2.58
CA LEU A 63 -7.31 -15.23 1.13
C LEU A 63 -7.69 -16.57 0.47
N ALA A 64 -7.13 -17.67 0.95
CA ALA A 64 -7.21 -18.99 0.31
C ALA A 64 -8.63 -19.45 -0.06
N PRO A 65 -9.67 -19.28 0.79
CA PRO A 65 -11.04 -19.67 0.43
C PRO A 65 -11.60 -18.98 -0.81
N TYR A 66 -11.21 -17.71 -1.04
CA TYR A 66 -11.71 -16.89 -2.16
C TYR A 66 -11.12 -17.26 -3.51
N ILE A 67 -9.92 -17.89 -3.51
CA ILE A 67 -9.19 -18.24 -4.73
C ILE A 67 -9.11 -19.75 -4.99
N ARG A 68 -9.82 -20.55 -4.19
CA ARG A 68 -9.78 -22.04 -4.29
C ARG A 68 -10.08 -22.55 -5.69
N ASP A 69 -11.06 -21.93 -6.36
CA ASP A 69 -11.52 -22.30 -7.70
C ASP A 69 -10.98 -21.36 -8.79
N CYS A 70 -9.88 -20.66 -8.49
CA CYS A 70 -9.21 -19.76 -9.44
C CYS A 70 -7.91 -20.39 -9.97
N GLU A 71 -7.53 -20.00 -11.17
CA GLU A 71 -6.19 -20.22 -11.71
C GLU A 71 -5.29 -19.07 -11.27
N ILE A 72 -4.19 -19.37 -10.59
CA ILE A 72 -3.21 -18.34 -10.25
C ILE A 72 -2.35 -18.07 -11.48
N ALA A 73 -2.53 -16.91 -12.10
CA ALA A 73 -1.82 -16.52 -13.32
C ALA A 73 -0.44 -15.93 -13.03
N ALA A 74 -0.30 -15.21 -11.92
CA ALA A 74 0.94 -14.57 -11.50
C ALA A 74 0.90 -14.18 -10.02
N VAL A 75 2.07 -13.80 -9.50
CA VAL A 75 2.21 -13.07 -8.24
C VAL A 75 2.79 -11.69 -8.55
N CYS A 76 2.35 -10.67 -7.82
CA CYS A 76 2.89 -9.32 -7.89
C CYS A 76 3.28 -8.84 -6.48
N VAL A 77 4.47 -8.25 -6.35
CA VAL A 77 4.97 -7.79 -5.05
C VAL A 77 5.30 -6.31 -5.10
N SER A 78 4.90 -5.57 -4.07
CA SER A 78 5.40 -4.24 -3.80
C SER A 78 6.78 -4.39 -3.17
N ALA A 79 7.85 -4.15 -3.95
CA ALA A 79 9.22 -4.46 -3.54
C ALA A 79 9.96 -3.27 -2.93
N ARG A 80 9.45 -2.06 -3.14
CA ARG A 80 10.06 -0.80 -2.67
C ARG A 80 9.04 0.34 -2.65
N PRO A 81 9.34 1.46 -1.95
CA PRO A 81 8.43 2.58 -1.85
C PRO A 81 8.09 3.25 -3.19
N ARG A 82 9.11 3.62 -3.96
CA ARG A 82 9.02 4.44 -5.17
C ARG A 82 9.89 3.91 -6.29
N ASP A 83 9.77 4.50 -7.49
CA ASP A 83 10.50 4.05 -8.69
C ASP A 83 12.00 4.42 -8.69
N GLU A 84 12.43 5.38 -7.86
CA GLU A 84 13.82 5.78 -7.77
C GLU A 84 14.73 4.59 -7.38
N ALA A 85 15.93 4.54 -7.96
CA ALA A 85 16.85 3.41 -7.82
C ALA A 85 17.33 3.19 -6.38
N ASP A 86 17.42 4.25 -5.58
CA ASP A 86 17.82 4.25 -4.17
C ASP A 86 16.63 4.14 -3.20
N SER A 87 15.40 3.99 -3.72
CA SER A 87 14.20 3.82 -2.91
C SER A 87 14.21 2.47 -2.22
N TYR A 88 14.49 2.48 -0.92
CA TYR A 88 14.67 1.27 -0.12
C TYR A 88 14.05 1.41 1.27
N MET A 89 13.28 0.39 1.67
CA MET A 89 12.82 0.21 3.06
C MET A 89 12.77 -1.28 3.41
N PRO A 90 13.37 -1.71 4.53
CA PRO A 90 13.43 -3.14 4.93
C PRO A 90 12.10 -3.87 5.00
N VAL A 91 11.01 -3.20 5.37
CA VAL A 91 9.68 -3.82 5.53
C VAL A 91 9.16 -4.47 4.24
N PHE A 92 9.55 -3.95 3.07
CA PHE A 92 9.13 -4.52 1.78
C PHE A 92 9.69 -5.93 1.53
N HIS A 93 10.84 -6.26 2.13
CA HIS A 93 11.43 -7.60 1.98
C HIS A 93 10.55 -8.72 2.52
N ALA A 94 9.69 -8.46 3.49
CA ALA A 94 8.78 -9.48 4.02
C ALA A 94 7.80 -9.95 2.93
N GLY A 95 7.15 -9.02 2.23
CA GLY A 95 6.24 -9.31 1.13
C GLY A 95 6.94 -9.84 -0.11
N ASP A 96 8.09 -9.26 -0.47
CA ASP A 96 8.89 -9.69 -1.63
C ASP A 96 9.35 -11.14 -1.48
N ALA A 97 9.95 -11.51 -0.35
CA ALA A 97 10.41 -12.86 -0.10
C ALA A 97 9.27 -13.88 -0.12
N GLN A 98 8.14 -13.57 0.52
CA GLN A 98 6.99 -14.45 0.56
C GLN A 98 6.34 -14.61 -0.81
N GLY A 99 6.15 -13.52 -1.55
CA GLY A 99 5.54 -13.53 -2.88
C GLY A 99 6.40 -14.27 -3.91
N ARG A 100 7.71 -14.04 -3.92
CA ARG A 100 8.64 -14.78 -4.78
C ARG A 100 8.69 -16.27 -4.44
N GLY A 101 8.68 -16.61 -3.15
CA GLY A 101 8.63 -18.01 -2.72
C GLY A 101 7.35 -18.69 -3.17
N LEU A 102 6.20 -18.03 -3.03
CA LEU A 102 4.90 -18.55 -3.49
C LEU A 102 4.89 -18.74 -5.01
N ALA A 103 5.34 -17.74 -5.78
CA ALA A 103 5.41 -17.82 -7.24
C ALA A 103 6.27 -18.98 -7.73
N ALA A 104 7.43 -19.18 -7.10
CA ALA A 104 8.33 -20.30 -7.41
C ALA A 104 7.68 -21.66 -7.14
N MET A 105 6.98 -21.81 -6.02
CA MET A 105 6.28 -23.05 -5.66
C MET A 105 5.08 -23.34 -6.59
N LEU A 106 4.39 -22.32 -7.08
CA LEU A 106 3.27 -22.44 -8.00
C LEU A 106 3.71 -22.56 -9.48
N GLY A 107 4.96 -22.31 -9.79
CA GLY A 107 5.47 -22.30 -11.16
C GLY A 107 4.92 -21.15 -12.02
N VAL A 108 4.57 -20.01 -11.40
CA VAL A 108 4.01 -18.85 -12.09
C VAL A 108 4.99 -17.67 -12.07
N PRO A 109 4.87 -16.68 -12.99
CA PRO A 109 5.71 -15.50 -12.98
C PRO A 109 5.48 -14.66 -11.72
N CYS A 110 6.55 -14.01 -11.23
CA CYS A 110 6.52 -13.01 -10.17
C CYS A 110 6.91 -11.65 -10.74
N PHE A 111 6.01 -10.69 -10.62
CA PHE A 111 6.24 -9.30 -11.02
C PHE A 111 6.55 -8.45 -9.79
N SER A 112 7.42 -7.47 -10.00
CA SER A 112 7.78 -6.49 -8.98
C SER A 112 7.25 -5.12 -9.36
N THR A 113 6.64 -4.44 -8.41
CA THR A 113 6.15 -3.07 -8.54
C THR A 113 6.58 -2.22 -7.35
N THR A 114 6.18 -0.96 -7.30
CA THR A 114 6.39 -0.08 -6.15
C THR A 114 5.09 0.20 -5.42
N HIS A 115 5.18 0.53 -4.15
CA HIS A 115 4.03 0.93 -3.33
C HIS A 115 3.31 2.15 -3.92
N GLN A 116 4.07 3.11 -4.43
CA GLN A 116 3.54 4.30 -5.10
C GLN A 116 2.69 3.95 -6.33
N ARG A 117 3.17 3.03 -7.18
CA ARG A 117 2.38 2.53 -8.33
C ARG A 117 1.12 1.79 -7.88
N GLY A 118 1.20 1.04 -6.78
CA GLY A 118 0.04 0.39 -6.18
C GLY A 118 -1.05 1.38 -5.75
N HIS A 119 -0.67 2.50 -5.14
CA HIS A 119 -1.60 3.58 -4.79
C HIS A 119 -2.28 4.20 -6.02
N ILE A 120 -1.50 4.49 -7.06
CA ILE A 120 -2.03 5.06 -8.31
C ILE A 120 -2.99 4.07 -8.98
N ALA A 121 -2.61 2.79 -9.05
CA ALA A 121 -3.46 1.74 -9.62
C ALA A 121 -4.79 1.59 -8.85
N ALA A 122 -4.75 1.62 -7.52
CA ALA A 122 -5.96 1.56 -6.70
C ALA A 122 -6.87 2.77 -6.94
N ALA A 123 -6.31 3.98 -7.00
CA ALA A 123 -7.06 5.20 -7.28
C ALA A 123 -7.70 5.18 -8.68
N LYS A 124 -7.02 4.61 -9.67
CA LYS A 124 -7.58 4.41 -11.03
C LYS A 124 -8.81 3.52 -11.01
N VAL A 125 -8.75 2.39 -10.31
CA VAL A 125 -9.89 1.46 -10.18
C VAL A 125 -11.09 2.16 -9.55
N ASP A 126 -10.89 2.86 -8.43
CA ASP A 126 -11.96 3.55 -7.70
C ASP A 126 -12.58 4.71 -8.48
N SER A 127 -11.78 5.39 -9.32
CA SER A 127 -12.26 6.52 -10.14
C SER A 127 -12.83 6.09 -11.49
N GLY A 128 -12.72 4.81 -11.87
CA GLY A 128 -13.13 4.32 -13.18
C GLY A 128 -12.21 4.76 -14.33
N ILE A 129 -11.04 5.31 -14.04
CA ILE A 129 -10.02 5.66 -15.04
C ILE A 129 -9.28 4.38 -15.41
N VAL A 130 -9.59 3.81 -16.58
CA VAL A 130 -8.99 2.53 -17.00
C VAL A 130 -7.68 2.78 -17.74
N ASP A 131 -7.66 3.74 -18.67
CA ASP A 131 -6.54 4.03 -19.56
C ASP A 131 -6.28 5.53 -19.67
N GLY A 132 -5.08 5.87 -20.14
CA GLY A 132 -4.66 7.22 -20.50
C GLY A 132 -3.64 7.80 -19.54
N ASP A 133 -3.07 8.91 -20.00
CA ASP A 133 -2.13 9.71 -19.23
C ASP A 133 -2.86 10.45 -18.12
N LEU A 134 -2.20 10.58 -16.96
CA LEU A 134 -2.81 11.24 -15.82
C LEU A 134 -1.79 12.02 -14.98
N LEU A 135 -2.32 12.97 -14.23
CA LEU A 135 -1.61 13.59 -13.12
C LEU A 135 -2.13 13.01 -11.81
N ALA A 136 -1.22 12.53 -10.97
CA ALA A 136 -1.54 11.99 -9.66
C ALA A 136 -0.96 12.87 -8.55
N VAL A 137 -1.80 13.24 -7.59
CA VAL A 137 -1.34 13.84 -6.33
C VAL A 137 -1.23 12.71 -5.31
N HIS A 138 0.00 12.37 -4.93
CA HIS A 138 0.28 11.30 -3.97
C HIS A 138 0.57 11.88 -2.60
N LEU A 139 -0.36 11.70 -1.66
CA LEU A 139 -0.28 12.19 -0.28
C LEU A 139 -0.19 11.02 0.69
N SER A 140 0.88 10.94 1.48
CA SER A 140 1.06 9.93 2.52
C SER A 140 1.88 10.47 3.69
N GLY A 141 2.17 9.60 4.66
CA GLY A 141 3.11 9.94 5.74
C GLY A 141 4.57 10.08 5.30
N GLY A 142 4.92 9.56 4.13
CA GLY A 142 6.27 9.59 3.57
C GLY A 142 6.39 10.34 2.25
N THR A 143 5.27 10.80 1.67
CA THR A 143 5.25 11.47 0.37
C THR A 143 4.23 12.60 0.31
N THR A 144 4.55 13.63 -0.42
CA THR A 144 3.64 14.68 -0.89
C THR A 144 4.16 15.11 -2.22
N GLU A 145 3.62 14.52 -3.27
CA GLU A 145 4.21 14.55 -4.61
C GLU A 145 3.12 14.76 -5.68
N LEU A 146 3.50 15.47 -6.73
CA LEU A 146 2.77 15.54 -7.99
C LEU A 146 3.50 14.68 -9.00
N LEU A 147 2.81 13.70 -9.56
CA LEU A 147 3.34 12.71 -10.48
C LEU A 147 2.62 12.81 -11.81
N SER A 148 3.35 12.62 -12.91
CA SER A 148 2.80 12.40 -14.24
C SER A 148 2.98 10.94 -14.62
N GLN A 149 1.91 10.28 -15.03
CA GLN A 149 1.97 8.96 -15.65
C GLN A 149 1.63 9.10 -17.13
N VAL A 150 2.58 8.67 -17.99
CA VAL A 150 2.41 8.61 -19.45
C VAL A 150 2.72 7.18 -19.87
N GLY A 151 1.68 6.43 -20.25
CA GLY A 151 1.81 4.99 -20.43
C GLY A 151 2.32 4.30 -19.16
N GLU A 152 3.46 3.60 -19.27
CA GLU A 152 4.12 2.93 -18.14
C GLU A 152 5.12 3.83 -17.40
N GLU A 153 5.45 5.00 -17.91
CA GLU A 153 6.41 5.91 -17.31
C GLU A 153 5.75 6.75 -16.22
N LEU A 154 6.35 6.76 -15.03
CA LEU A 154 5.93 7.56 -13.89
C LEU A 154 7.03 8.59 -13.57
N THR A 155 6.72 9.86 -13.76
CA THR A 155 7.66 10.96 -13.58
C THR A 155 7.25 11.85 -12.42
N LEU A 156 8.19 12.14 -11.51
CA LEU A 156 8.00 13.13 -10.44
C LEU A 156 8.10 14.54 -11.02
N LEU A 157 7.00 15.31 -10.95
CA LEU A 157 6.94 16.70 -11.39
C LEU A 157 7.30 17.68 -10.27
N GLY A 158 7.01 17.31 -9.03
CA GLY A 158 7.32 18.13 -7.87
C GLY A 158 6.84 17.51 -6.57
N GLY A 159 7.34 18.03 -5.46
CA GLY A 159 6.99 17.52 -4.14
C GLY A 159 7.32 18.50 -3.04
N THR A 160 6.94 18.16 -1.81
CA THR A 160 7.29 18.99 -0.64
C THR A 160 8.79 18.94 -0.37
N LEU A 161 9.33 20.07 0.06
CA LEU A 161 10.71 20.19 0.54
C LEU A 161 10.79 20.20 2.08
N ASP A 162 9.67 20.00 2.76
CA ASP A 162 9.57 20.00 4.22
C ASP A 162 8.72 18.81 4.68
N LEU A 163 7.71 19.02 5.50
CA LEU A 163 6.86 17.96 6.04
C LEU A 163 5.91 17.41 4.98
N HIS A 164 5.77 16.10 4.97
CA HIS A 164 4.74 15.44 4.17
C HIS A 164 3.34 15.66 4.76
N ALA A 165 2.33 15.80 3.91
CA ALA A 165 0.96 16.08 4.31
C ALA A 165 0.42 15.09 5.35
N GLY A 166 0.64 13.79 5.18
CA GLY A 166 0.24 12.78 6.15
C GLY A 166 0.94 12.94 7.51
N GLN A 167 2.20 13.37 7.53
CA GLN A 167 2.89 13.69 8.79
C GLN A 167 2.30 14.93 9.48
N VAL A 168 1.90 15.94 8.71
CA VAL A 168 1.22 17.13 9.28
C VAL A 168 -0.07 16.70 9.95
N VAL A 169 -0.89 15.90 9.26
CA VAL A 169 -2.14 15.35 9.80
C VAL A 169 -1.89 14.55 11.08
N ASP A 170 -0.97 13.58 11.04
CA ASP A 170 -0.69 12.71 12.19
C ASP A 170 -0.09 13.48 13.37
N ARG A 171 0.87 14.37 13.11
CA ARG A 171 1.50 15.19 14.19
C ARG A 171 0.50 16.13 14.83
N THR A 172 -0.37 16.76 14.04
CA THR A 172 -1.43 17.63 14.55
C THR A 172 -2.40 16.84 15.41
N GLY A 173 -2.89 15.71 14.94
CA GLY A 173 -3.83 14.87 15.68
C GLY A 173 -3.22 14.34 16.99
N VAL A 174 -1.98 13.87 16.97
CA VAL A 174 -1.28 13.42 18.19
C VAL A 174 -1.08 14.57 19.17
N ALA A 175 -0.76 15.79 18.69
CA ALA A 175 -0.66 16.98 19.53
C ALA A 175 -2.01 17.36 20.17
N MET A 176 -3.14 17.02 19.52
CA MET A 176 -4.49 17.15 20.05
C MET A 176 -4.90 16.00 20.99
N GLY A 177 -4.02 15.03 21.25
CA GLY A 177 -4.30 13.85 22.08
C GLY A 177 -5.03 12.71 21.36
N LEU A 178 -5.13 12.74 20.02
CA LEU A 178 -5.75 11.67 19.25
C LEU A 178 -4.80 10.48 19.07
N PRO A 179 -5.33 9.24 18.92
CA PRO A 179 -4.53 8.07 18.66
C PRO A 179 -3.83 8.14 17.28
N PHE A 180 -2.67 7.49 17.18
CA PHE A 180 -1.98 7.28 15.89
C PHE A 180 -2.50 5.98 15.20
N PRO A 181 -2.71 5.97 13.87
CA PRO A 181 -2.68 7.10 12.93
C PRO A 181 -3.85 8.05 13.15
N ALA A 182 -3.59 9.36 13.13
CA ALA A 182 -4.57 10.36 13.54
C ALA A 182 -5.54 10.80 12.43
N GLY A 183 -5.25 10.49 11.18
CA GLY A 183 -6.05 10.90 10.02
C GLY A 183 -7.55 10.61 10.15
N PRO A 184 -7.99 9.36 10.42
CA PRO A 184 -9.42 9.04 10.57
C PRO A 184 -10.11 9.76 11.73
N HIS A 185 -9.36 10.10 12.78
CA HIS A 185 -9.89 10.83 13.93
C HIS A 185 -10.03 12.32 13.64
N LEU A 186 -9.04 12.92 12.97
CA LEU A 186 -9.10 14.30 12.52
C LEU A 186 -10.20 14.53 11.47
N GLU A 187 -10.38 13.60 10.53
CA GLU A 187 -11.45 13.66 9.55
C GLU A 187 -12.83 13.74 10.23
N LYS A 188 -13.09 12.91 11.23
CA LYS A 188 -14.34 12.96 12.01
C LYS A 188 -14.56 14.31 12.71
N LEU A 189 -13.50 14.93 13.21
CA LEU A 189 -13.59 16.26 13.82
C LEU A 189 -13.80 17.34 12.75
N ALA A 190 -13.12 17.24 11.61
CA ALA A 190 -13.25 18.19 10.52
C ALA A 190 -14.67 18.26 9.93
N VAL A 191 -15.35 17.10 9.82
CA VAL A 191 -16.75 17.05 9.38
C VAL A 191 -17.70 17.84 10.29
N GLN A 192 -17.35 17.96 11.58
CA GLN A 192 -18.14 18.72 12.57
C GLN A 192 -17.71 20.19 12.64
N GLY A 193 -16.56 20.51 12.07
CA GLY A 193 -16.00 21.86 12.05
C GLY A 193 -16.66 22.75 11.00
N ARG A 194 -16.56 24.07 11.21
CA ARG A 194 -16.85 25.07 10.18
C ARG A 194 -15.55 25.72 9.76
N SER A 195 -15.31 25.80 8.47
CA SER A 195 -14.20 26.61 7.95
C SER A 195 -14.57 28.08 8.14
N GLU A 196 -13.78 28.78 8.93
CA GLU A 196 -13.88 30.23 9.07
C GLU A 196 -12.85 30.87 8.14
N GLY A 197 -13.13 30.86 6.82
CA GLY A 197 -12.46 31.65 5.79
C GLY A 197 -11.05 31.20 5.43
#